data_bda1d2c3d43a22d133df643f815e33e4
#
_entry.id   bda1d2c3d43a22d133df643f815e33e4
#
_cell.length_a   1.000
_cell.length_b   1.000
_cell.length_c   1.000
_cell.angle_alpha   90.00
_cell.angle_beta   90.00
_cell.angle_gamma   90.00
#
_symmetry.space_group_name_H-M   'P 1'
#
loop_
_entity.id
_entity.type
_entity.pdbx_description
1 polymer ?
#
loop_
_entity_poly.entity_id
_entity_poly.type
_entity_poly.pdbx_seq_one_letter_code
_entity_poly.pdbx_strand_id
1 'polypeptide(L)'
;MAAQPNILWIVTTQWRGQATGYAGDANALTPWLDGLASEAVNYAQAVTPHPMGPQARAALLTGRLCPENGVSGYWDALSKDSRTVAHALSDRGYATAFFGKWHLAERDRKAPFVGEAHAKMIVPPERRGGFQMWEGFESGFLLNDPWLHGTRLEQPKKFKGYQADVLVQRAAEWCRSGFMPDVSGVNPDLQKPYFCVVSLEAPHPPYHAPAPHVREVKPEEIKLRANVPLGGPVEQQAREELAGYYAHIEATDRAIGKLLAEVDLTNTFVVFTSVHGDMHGGHGLFRKAWPYEESVRVPLLVRWPHGETPNSKRQMPNKVSQEMVSLVDLPHMAVAWAEGREWHCRRDSALLSMPTAMEIPLQCPVAWHGFRSAQHKLILNADGTPWLYFNLEKDPLELKNLAEDPARAGEIAELKKLM
;
A
#
# COMPACT_ATOMS: atom_id res chain seq x y z
N MET A 1 10.73 31.69 -8.09
CA MET A 1 10.80 30.22 -8.16
C MET A 1 9.35 29.73 -8.02
N ALA A 2 8.91 28.75 -8.82
CA ALA A 2 7.60 28.14 -8.61
C ALA A 2 7.54 27.55 -7.18
N ALA A 3 6.36 27.60 -6.54
CA ALA A 3 6.18 27.01 -5.21
C ALA A 3 6.40 25.50 -5.32
N GLN A 4 7.14 24.92 -4.39
CA GLN A 4 7.31 23.46 -4.34
C GLN A 4 5.94 22.78 -4.13
N PRO A 5 5.59 21.74 -4.89
CA PRO A 5 4.30 21.07 -4.76
C PRO A 5 4.20 20.27 -3.47
N ASN A 6 3.00 20.12 -2.95
CA ASN A 6 2.69 19.19 -1.87
C ASN A 6 2.73 17.74 -2.37
N ILE A 7 2.89 16.80 -1.45
CA ILE A 7 2.89 15.36 -1.74
C ILE A 7 1.96 14.66 -0.76
N LEU A 8 0.92 14.01 -1.26
CA LEU A 8 -0.04 13.23 -0.48
C LEU A 8 0.04 11.76 -0.87
N TRP A 9 0.36 10.89 0.08
CA TRP A 9 0.27 9.45 -0.09
C TRP A 9 -0.95 8.88 0.65
N ILE A 10 -1.81 8.19 -0.06
CA ILE A 10 -2.94 7.42 0.46
C ILE A 10 -2.58 5.96 0.32
N VAL A 11 -2.29 5.31 1.45
CA VAL A 11 -1.77 3.94 1.51
C VAL A 11 -2.76 3.05 2.23
N THR A 12 -3.32 2.07 1.54
CA THR A 12 -4.25 1.10 2.11
C THR A 12 -3.54 -0.20 2.51
N THR A 13 -4.25 -1.11 3.16
CA THR A 13 -3.72 -2.40 3.56
C THR A 13 -4.57 -3.52 2.97
N GLN A 14 -3.94 -4.45 2.24
CA GLN A 14 -4.62 -5.63 1.68
C GLN A 14 -5.54 -5.34 0.48
N TRP A 15 -5.40 -4.18 -0.17
CA TRP A 15 -6.12 -3.85 -1.40
C TRP A 15 -5.34 -4.38 -2.60
N ARG A 16 -5.82 -5.47 -3.22
CA ARG A 16 -5.16 -6.04 -4.40
C ARG A 16 -5.31 -5.15 -5.65
N GLY A 17 -4.31 -5.14 -6.50
CA GLY A 17 -4.25 -4.25 -7.68
C GLY A 17 -5.40 -4.41 -8.67
N GLN A 18 -6.08 -5.56 -8.64
CA GLN A 18 -7.20 -5.86 -9.54
C GLN A 18 -8.55 -5.36 -9.01
N ALA A 19 -8.67 -5.01 -7.72
CA ALA A 19 -9.96 -4.79 -7.05
C ALA A 19 -10.39 -3.31 -7.08
N THR A 20 -10.49 -2.73 -8.26
CA THR A 20 -10.96 -1.35 -8.50
C THR A 20 -11.80 -1.28 -9.78
N GLY A 21 -12.71 -0.30 -9.87
CA GLY A 21 -13.52 -0.08 -11.06
C GLY A 21 -12.66 0.22 -12.28
N TYR A 22 -11.67 1.12 -12.17
CA TYR A 22 -10.77 1.45 -13.28
C TYR A 22 -9.89 0.27 -13.75
N ALA A 23 -9.69 -0.76 -12.92
CA ALA A 23 -9.03 -2.01 -13.32
C ALA A 23 -10.00 -3.05 -13.91
N GLY A 24 -11.29 -2.74 -14.00
CA GLY A 24 -12.32 -3.58 -14.61
C GLY A 24 -12.91 -4.64 -13.67
N ASP A 25 -12.72 -4.55 -12.35
CA ASP A 25 -13.36 -5.48 -11.40
C ASP A 25 -14.86 -5.17 -11.27
N ALA A 26 -15.70 -6.10 -11.73
CA ALA A 26 -17.14 -5.92 -11.72
C ALA A 26 -17.78 -5.95 -10.31
N ASN A 27 -17.04 -6.37 -9.28
CA ASN A 27 -17.50 -6.34 -7.90
C ASN A 27 -17.17 -4.99 -7.23
N ALA A 28 -16.13 -4.29 -7.69
CA ALA A 28 -15.67 -3.06 -7.08
C ALA A 28 -16.57 -1.87 -7.45
N LEU A 29 -16.92 -1.06 -6.47
CA LEU A 29 -17.56 0.25 -6.65
C LEU A 29 -16.63 1.31 -6.06
N THR A 30 -15.83 1.95 -6.95
CA THR A 30 -14.76 2.88 -6.57
C THR A 30 -14.84 4.20 -7.33
N PRO A 31 -16.00 4.92 -7.30
CA PRO A 31 -16.20 6.09 -8.16
C PRO A 31 -15.20 7.22 -7.91
N TRP A 32 -14.70 7.38 -6.69
CA TRP A 32 -13.71 8.41 -6.38
C TRP A 32 -12.31 8.06 -6.89
N LEU A 33 -11.90 6.80 -6.75
CA LEU A 33 -10.65 6.31 -7.34
C LEU A 33 -10.72 6.22 -8.86
N ASP A 34 -11.88 5.90 -9.43
CA ASP A 34 -12.10 5.91 -10.88
C ASP A 34 -11.98 7.35 -11.42
N GLY A 35 -12.53 8.33 -10.69
CA GLY A 35 -12.32 9.75 -10.96
C GLY A 35 -10.85 10.17 -10.86
N LEU A 36 -10.16 9.76 -9.80
CA LEU A 36 -8.72 10.03 -9.65
C LEU A 36 -7.91 9.39 -10.78
N ALA A 37 -8.24 8.15 -11.18
CA ALA A 37 -7.56 7.44 -12.27
C ALA A 37 -7.72 8.15 -13.61
N SER A 38 -8.84 8.85 -13.84
CA SER A 38 -9.07 9.63 -15.06
C SER A 38 -8.10 10.82 -15.19
N GLU A 39 -7.54 11.30 -14.09
CA GLU A 39 -6.58 12.42 -14.01
C GLU A 39 -5.15 11.99 -13.65
N ALA A 40 -4.90 10.70 -13.50
CA ALA A 40 -3.64 10.13 -13.03
C ALA A 40 -2.98 9.21 -14.05
N VAL A 41 -1.73 8.87 -13.80
CA VAL A 41 -1.09 7.70 -14.43
C VAL A 41 -1.38 6.48 -13.55
N ASN A 42 -1.98 5.46 -14.15
CA ASN A 42 -2.19 4.15 -13.56
C ASN A 42 -1.01 3.24 -13.90
N TYR A 43 -0.15 2.95 -12.94
CA TYR A 43 0.96 2.01 -13.08
C TYR A 43 0.44 0.58 -12.91
N ALA A 44 -0.09 0.01 -13.97
CA ALA A 44 -0.78 -1.28 -13.96
C ALA A 44 0.13 -2.47 -13.57
N GLN A 45 1.44 -2.30 -13.61
CA GLN A 45 2.43 -3.33 -13.24
C GLN A 45 3.06 -3.10 -11.86
N ALA A 46 2.46 -2.25 -11.02
CA ALA A 46 3.00 -1.94 -9.70
C ALA A 46 2.91 -3.15 -8.75
N VAL A 47 4.00 -3.37 -7.99
CA VAL A 47 4.11 -4.49 -7.04
C VAL A 47 4.63 -4.04 -5.69
N THR A 48 4.24 -4.76 -4.63
CA THR A 48 4.95 -4.73 -3.37
C THR A 48 6.15 -5.69 -3.42
N PRO A 49 7.33 -5.30 -2.93
CA PRO A 49 8.49 -6.21 -2.90
C PRO A 49 8.33 -7.30 -1.83
N HIS A 50 7.52 -7.03 -0.80
CA HIS A 50 7.31 -7.92 0.34
C HIS A 50 5.83 -7.92 0.71
N PRO A 51 5.04 -8.94 0.34
CA PRO A 51 3.59 -8.94 0.55
C PRO A 51 3.19 -9.22 2.00
N MET A 52 3.75 -8.46 2.94
CA MET A 52 3.44 -8.51 4.37
C MET A 52 3.57 -7.10 4.99
N GLY A 53 2.66 -6.76 5.88
CA GLY A 53 2.49 -5.40 6.40
C GLY A 53 3.75 -4.70 6.90
N PRO A 54 4.52 -5.25 7.87
CA PRO A 54 5.74 -4.59 8.36
C PRO A 54 6.81 -4.43 7.28
N GLN A 55 7.14 -5.50 6.55
CA GLN A 55 8.19 -5.50 5.53
C GLN A 55 7.84 -4.54 4.38
N ALA A 56 6.59 -4.56 3.90
CA ALA A 56 6.13 -3.64 2.85
C ALA A 56 6.20 -2.18 3.30
N ARG A 57 5.81 -1.88 4.55
CA ARG A 57 5.85 -0.53 5.11
C ARG A 57 7.27 -0.03 5.31
N ALA A 58 8.17 -0.89 5.77
CA ALA A 58 9.59 -0.56 5.87
C ALA A 58 10.18 -0.24 4.50
N ALA A 59 9.90 -1.08 3.49
CA ALA A 59 10.33 -0.84 2.12
C ALA A 59 9.75 0.47 1.54
N LEU A 60 8.44 0.69 1.72
CA LEU A 60 7.73 1.91 1.28
C LEU A 60 8.30 3.19 1.90
N LEU A 61 8.69 3.17 3.18
CA LEU A 61 9.16 4.38 3.86
C LEU A 61 10.67 4.61 3.71
N THR A 62 11.47 3.54 3.58
CA THR A 62 12.94 3.65 3.51
C THR A 62 13.49 3.66 2.08
N GLY A 63 12.72 3.16 1.09
CA GLY A 63 13.21 2.92 -0.27
C GLY A 63 14.22 1.77 -0.35
N ARG A 64 14.25 0.87 0.64
CA ARG A 64 15.19 -0.25 0.73
C ARG A 64 14.45 -1.57 0.93
N LEU A 65 14.99 -2.62 0.34
CA LEU A 65 14.46 -3.98 0.48
C LEU A 65 14.87 -4.61 1.82
N CYS A 66 14.17 -5.67 2.26
CA CYS A 66 14.68 -6.59 3.28
C CYS A 66 15.88 -7.38 2.70
N PRO A 67 16.89 -7.70 3.51
CA PRO A 67 17.06 -7.36 4.92
C PRO A 67 17.69 -5.98 5.18
N GLU A 68 18.05 -5.22 4.14
CA GLU A 68 18.79 -3.95 4.23
C GLU A 68 18.08 -2.90 5.09
N ASN A 69 16.73 -2.87 5.06
CA ASN A 69 15.93 -1.96 5.89
C ASN A 69 15.77 -2.43 7.36
N GLY A 70 16.29 -3.62 7.71
CA GLY A 70 16.25 -4.19 9.06
C GLY A 70 14.93 -4.84 9.47
N VAL A 71 13.90 -4.91 8.58
CA VAL A 71 12.59 -5.50 8.88
C VAL A 71 12.36 -6.72 8.01
N SER A 72 12.81 -7.89 8.46
CA SER A 72 12.72 -9.17 7.73
C SER A 72 11.58 -10.05 8.21
N GLY A 73 11.21 -9.96 9.49
CA GLY A 73 10.14 -10.73 10.12
C GLY A 73 8.90 -9.92 10.45
N TYR A 74 7.79 -10.60 10.71
CA TYR A 74 6.52 -9.96 11.07
C TYR A 74 6.60 -9.12 12.36
N TRP A 75 7.46 -9.52 13.29
CA TRP A 75 7.61 -8.89 14.59
C TRP A 75 8.75 -7.88 14.67
N ASP A 76 9.50 -7.72 13.58
CA ASP A 76 10.61 -6.78 13.57
C ASP A 76 10.07 -5.33 13.55
N ALA A 77 10.78 -4.48 14.28
CA ALA A 77 10.52 -3.05 14.31
C ALA A 77 11.54 -2.32 13.43
N LEU A 78 11.10 -1.23 12.80
CA LEU A 78 12.02 -0.33 12.10
C LEU A 78 12.96 0.33 13.13
N SER A 79 14.26 0.31 12.87
CA SER A 79 15.24 0.97 13.76
C SER A 79 14.92 2.47 13.86
N LYS A 80 15.05 3.02 15.07
CA LYS A 80 14.92 4.48 15.29
C LYS A 80 15.92 5.29 14.47
N ASP A 81 17.05 4.69 14.10
CA ASP A 81 18.12 5.33 13.32
C ASP A 81 17.92 5.18 11.80
N SER A 82 16.86 4.48 11.39
CA SER A 82 16.55 4.33 9.97
C SER A 82 16.08 5.64 9.36
N ARG A 83 16.77 6.07 8.32
CA ARG A 83 16.31 7.22 7.52
C ARG A 83 15.15 6.80 6.63
N THR A 84 14.11 7.60 6.65
CA THR A 84 12.89 7.42 5.85
C THR A 84 12.72 8.58 4.86
N VAL A 85 11.70 8.45 4.01
CA VAL A 85 11.26 9.53 3.12
C VAL A 85 10.88 10.82 3.87
N ALA A 86 10.34 10.69 5.11
CA ALA A 86 10.02 11.86 5.91
C ALA A 86 11.27 12.67 6.29
N HIS A 87 12.36 12.02 6.67
CA HIS A 87 13.64 12.70 6.90
C HIS A 87 14.15 13.39 5.62
N ALA A 88 14.14 12.67 4.49
CA ALA A 88 14.65 13.17 3.22
C ALA A 88 13.86 14.40 2.73
N LEU A 89 12.54 14.43 2.95
CA LEU A 89 11.69 15.56 2.57
C LEU A 89 11.77 16.70 3.60
N SER A 90 11.92 16.40 4.89
CA SER A 90 12.16 17.41 5.92
C SER A 90 13.46 18.17 5.65
N ASP A 91 14.53 17.49 5.23
CA ASP A 91 15.79 18.12 4.82
C ASP A 91 15.64 19.08 3.62
N ARG A 92 14.54 18.94 2.87
CA ARG A 92 14.16 19.79 1.72
C ARG A 92 13.12 20.85 2.06
N GLY A 93 12.84 21.05 3.36
CA GLY A 93 11.95 22.09 3.84
C GLY A 93 10.47 21.71 3.89
N TYR A 94 10.11 20.45 3.61
CA TYR A 94 8.74 19.97 3.73
C TYR A 94 8.31 19.82 5.20
N ALA A 95 7.07 20.22 5.51
CA ALA A 95 6.40 19.78 6.71
C ALA A 95 5.93 18.32 6.50
N THR A 96 6.21 17.42 7.45
CA THR A 96 5.93 16.00 7.26
C THR A 96 4.89 15.47 8.24
N ALA A 97 3.88 14.75 7.74
CA ALA A 97 2.80 14.19 8.55
C ALA A 97 2.49 12.72 8.23
N PHE A 98 2.10 11.99 9.27
CA PHE A 98 1.63 10.62 9.16
C PHE A 98 0.33 10.44 9.94
N PHE A 99 -0.69 9.85 9.31
CA PHE A 99 -1.96 9.53 9.93
C PHE A 99 -2.30 8.05 9.72
N GLY A 100 -2.58 7.31 10.80
CA GLY A 100 -3.14 5.97 10.74
C GLY A 100 -2.19 4.84 11.13
N LYS A 101 -2.29 3.69 10.42
CA LYS A 101 -1.59 2.45 10.77
C LYS A 101 -0.10 2.55 10.54
N TRP A 102 0.69 2.36 11.62
CA TRP A 102 2.15 2.39 11.59
C TRP A 102 2.75 1.02 11.26
N HIS A 103 2.53 0.05 12.11
CA HIS A 103 2.94 -1.36 11.99
C HIS A 103 4.46 -1.57 11.86
N LEU A 104 5.26 -0.67 12.47
CA LEU A 104 6.73 -0.67 12.43
C LEU A 104 7.38 -0.45 13.80
N ALA A 105 6.60 -0.46 14.90
CA ALA A 105 7.13 -0.41 16.25
C ALA A 105 7.22 -1.81 16.87
N GLU A 106 7.96 -1.92 17.96
CA GLU A 106 8.09 -3.14 18.74
C GLU A 106 6.75 -3.47 19.40
N ARG A 107 6.28 -4.71 19.22
CA ARG A 107 4.95 -5.17 19.67
C ARG A 107 5.07 -6.31 20.67
N ASP A 108 4.15 -6.38 21.62
CA ASP A 108 4.03 -7.53 22.50
C ASP A 108 3.54 -8.77 21.72
N ARG A 109 4.40 -9.77 21.59
CA ARG A 109 4.10 -11.03 20.88
C ARG A 109 3.04 -11.88 21.59
N LYS A 110 2.78 -11.62 22.87
CA LYS A 110 1.77 -12.35 23.66
C LYS A 110 0.40 -11.71 23.59
N ALA A 111 0.31 -10.46 23.16
CA ALA A 111 -0.98 -9.78 23.01
C ALA A 111 -1.78 -10.32 21.83
N PRO A 112 -3.11 -10.35 21.90
CA PRO A 112 -3.97 -10.73 20.78
C PRO A 112 -3.71 -9.86 19.55
N PHE A 113 -3.71 -10.45 18.36
CA PHE A 113 -3.57 -9.71 17.10
C PHE A 113 -4.70 -8.70 16.88
N VAL A 114 -5.93 -9.10 17.22
CA VAL A 114 -7.14 -8.27 17.05
C VAL A 114 -7.52 -7.68 18.39
N GLY A 115 -7.82 -6.37 18.40
CA GLY A 115 -8.32 -5.68 19.59
C GLY A 115 -7.44 -4.50 20.02
N GLU A 116 -7.68 -4.06 21.24
CA GLU A 116 -7.17 -2.78 21.72
C GLU A 116 -5.70 -2.79 22.18
N ALA A 117 -5.13 -3.96 22.45
CA ALA A 117 -3.76 -4.06 23.02
C ALA A 117 -2.72 -3.34 22.14
N HIS A 118 -2.62 -3.70 20.86
CA HIS A 118 -1.72 -3.03 19.92
C HIS A 118 -2.26 -1.67 19.42
N ALA A 119 -3.57 -1.46 19.43
CA ALA A 119 -4.17 -0.20 19.03
C ALA A 119 -3.91 0.93 20.05
N LYS A 120 -3.84 0.60 21.34
CA LYS A 120 -3.52 1.52 22.44
C LYS A 120 -2.02 1.67 22.72
N MET A 121 -1.19 0.84 22.09
CA MET A 121 0.25 0.90 22.30
C MET A 121 0.81 2.25 21.82
N ILE A 122 1.56 2.93 22.69
CA ILE A 122 2.17 4.21 22.35
C ILE A 122 3.45 3.95 21.55
N VAL A 123 3.49 4.49 20.33
CA VAL A 123 4.70 4.58 19.51
C VAL A 123 5.47 5.84 19.95
N PRO A 124 6.65 5.72 20.57
CA PRO A 124 7.38 6.88 21.06
C PRO A 124 7.89 7.75 19.91
N PRO A 125 8.08 9.06 20.10
CA PRO A 125 8.42 10.01 19.03
C PRO A 125 9.62 9.59 18.18
N GLU A 126 10.67 9.06 18.78
CA GLU A 126 11.89 8.59 18.11
C GLU A 126 11.69 7.34 17.23
N ARG A 127 10.53 6.68 17.37
CA ARG A 127 10.13 5.51 16.56
C ARG A 127 9.10 5.85 15.46
N ARG A 128 8.79 7.13 15.26
CA ARG A 128 7.80 7.61 14.28
C ARG A 128 8.41 7.94 12.92
N GLY A 129 9.60 7.41 12.61
CA GLY A 129 10.22 7.52 11.28
C GLY A 129 10.50 8.94 10.81
N GLY A 130 10.71 9.91 11.72
CA GLY A 130 11.05 11.30 11.38
C GLY A 130 9.86 12.18 10.97
N PHE A 131 8.61 11.69 11.07
CA PHE A 131 7.43 12.52 10.84
C PHE A 131 7.25 13.54 11.96
N GLN A 132 7.18 14.82 11.61
CA GLN A 132 7.02 15.95 12.55
C GLN A 132 5.62 15.95 13.19
N MET A 133 4.61 15.68 12.37
CA MET A 133 3.25 15.41 12.81
C MET A 133 2.95 13.93 12.66
N TRP A 134 2.50 13.29 13.75
CA TRP A 134 2.18 11.88 13.72
C TRP A 134 0.95 11.60 14.58
N GLU A 135 -0.10 11.07 14.00
CA GLU A 135 -1.28 10.57 14.69
C GLU A 135 -1.67 9.21 14.15
N GLY A 136 -1.54 8.19 14.95
CA GLY A 136 -1.79 6.85 14.46
C GLY A 136 -1.91 5.81 15.56
N PHE A 137 -1.77 4.58 15.14
CA PHE A 137 -1.79 3.39 15.98
C PHE A 137 -0.85 2.34 15.36
N GLU A 138 -0.36 1.44 16.19
CA GLU A 138 0.57 0.42 15.69
C GLU A 138 -0.16 -0.65 14.87
N SER A 139 -1.20 -1.26 15.45
CA SER A 139 -1.98 -2.35 14.85
C SER A 139 -3.31 -2.50 15.61
N GLY A 140 -4.00 -3.63 15.47
CA GLY A 140 -5.20 -3.97 16.24
C GLY A 140 -6.41 -4.36 15.41
N PHE A 141 -6.37 -4.08 14.09
CA PHE A 141 -7.43 -4.45 13.14
C PHE A 141 -8.82 -3.93 13.51
N LEU A 142 -8.86 -2.71 14.06
CA LEU A 142 -10.09 -2.03 14.47
C LEU A 142 -10.57 -1.10 13.35
N LEU A 143 -11.41 -1.62 12.43
CA LEU A 143 -11.97 -0.84 11.32
C LEU A 143 -13.04 0.16 11.76
N ASN A 144 -13.55 0.03 12.97
CA ASN A 144 -14.50 0.95 13.59
C ASN A 144 -13.99 1.38 14.96
N ASP A 145 -14.35 2.58 15.37
CA ASP A 145 -13.99 3.18 16.64
C ASP A 145 -12.49 3.10 16.95
N PRO A 146 -11.62 3.66 16.08
CA PRO A 146 -10.17 3.51 16.21
C PRO A 146 -9.62 4.23 17.45
N TRP A 147 -8.53 3.71 17.97
CA TRP A 147 -7.67 4.40 18.93
C TRP A 147 -6.55 5.12 18.20
N LEU A 148 -6.32 6.38 18.52
CA LEU A 148 -5.22 7.18 17.98
C LEU A 148 -4.44 7.81 19.14
N HIS A 149 -3.13 7.94 18.94
CA HIS A 149 -2.24 8.74 19.80
C HIS A 149 -1.23 9.47 18.90
N GLY A 150 -0.45 10.36 19.46
CA GLY A 150 0.60 11.04 18.69
C GLY A 150 0.87 12.47 19.08
N THR A 151 1.24 13.31 18.11
CA THR A 151 1.73 14.67 18.34
C THR A 151 0.69 15.57 19.03
N ARG A 152 -0.59 15.48 18.65
CA ARG A 152 -1.70 16.23 19.28
C ARG A 152 -2.46 15.40 20.33
N LEU A 153 -2.08 14.15 20.53
CA LEU A 153 -2.77 13.18 21.40
C LEU A 153 -1.73 12.42 22.21
N GLU A 154 -1.30 12.97 23.33
CA GLU A 154 -0.26 12.37 24.18
C GLU A 154 -0.61 10.97 24.67
N GLN A 155 -1.90 10.73 24.93
CA GLN A 155 -2.43 9.44 25.34
C GLN A 155 -3.38 8.87 24.27
N PRO A 156 -3.49 7.53 24.16
CA PRO A 156 -4.42 6.90 23.24
C PRO A 156 -5.85 7.34 23.51
N LYS A 157 -6.51 7.87 22.48
CA LYS A 157 -7.91 8.34 22.51
C LYS A 157 -8.74 7.55 21.52
N LYS A 158 -9.90 7.08 21.97
CA LYS A 158 -10.89 6.40 21.12
C LYS A 158 -11.71 7.44 20.37
N PHE A 159 -11.84 7.24 19.07
CA PHE A 159 -12.70 8.02 18.19
C PHE A 159 -13.89 7.17 17.75
N LYS A 160 -15.07 7.78 17.66
CA LYS A 160 -16.27 7.09 17.20
C LYS A 160 -16.33 7.12 15.66
N GLY A 161 -16.68 6.00 15.06
CA GLY A 161 -16.97 5.88 13.63
C GLY A 161 -16.00 5.01 12.86
N TYR A 162 -16.16 5.01 11.54
CA TYR A 162 -15.32 4.22 10.65
C TYR A 162 -13.90 4.77 10.61
N GLN A 163 -12.91 3.88 10.76
CA GLN A 163 -11.50 4.28 10.91
C GLN A 163 -11.02 5.16 9.76
N ALA A 164 -11.34 4.80 8.50
CA ALA A 164 -10.91 5.59 7.36
C ALA A 164 -11.53 7.00 7.38
N ASP A 165 -12.81 7.16 7.73
CA ASP A 165 -13.45 8.48 7.86
C ASP A 165 -12.75 9.34 8.92
N VAL A 166 -12.42 8.77 10.09
CA VAL A 166 -11.71 9.46 11.16
C VAL A 166 -10.33 9.93 10.71
N LEU A 167 -9.56 9.05 10.05
CA LEU A 167 -8.19 9.34 9.62
C LEU A 167 -8.14 10.39 8.51
N VAL A 168 -9.03 10.31 7.51
CA VAL A 168 -9.05 11.27 6.40
C VAL A 168 -9.49 12.65 6.88
N GLN A 169 -10.44 12.72 7.82
CA GLN A 169 -10.84 13.99 8.42
C GLN A 169 -9.67 14.68 9.13
N ARG A 170 -8.93 13.95 9.97
CA ARG A 170 -7.79 14.49 10.71
C ARG A 170 -6.63 14.90 9.80
N ALA A 171 -6.39 14.14 8.74
CA ALA A 171 -5.40 14.47 7.72
C ALA A 171 -5.82 15.72 6.93
N ALA A 172 -7.08 15.82 6.49
CA ALA A 172 -7.60 16.97 5.77
C ALA A 172 -7.53 18.25 6.61
N GLU A 173 -7.90 18.19 7.90
CA GLU A 173 -7.74 19.29 8.84
C GLU A 173 -6.29 19.79 8.90
N TRP A 174 -5.32 18.88 8.95
CA TRP A 174 -3.91 19.22 8.98
C TRP A 174 -3.43 19.80 7.64
N CYS A 175 -3.79 19.20 6.51
CA CYS A 175 -3.43 19.69 5.18
C CYS A 175 -3.95 21.13 4.92
N ARG A 176 -5.16 21.46 5.42
CA ARG A 176 -5.75 22.79 5.29
C ARG A 176 -5.14 23.83 6.23
N SER A 177 -4.74 23.43 7.43
CA SER A 177 -4.23 24.38 8.43
C SER A 177 -2.89 24.99 8.05
N GLY A 178 -2.25 24.49 6.98
CA GLY A 178 -0.89 24.87 6.60
C GLY A 178 -0.03 24.85 7.85
N PHE A 179 0.61 23.75 8.17
CA PHE A 179 1.34 23.58 9.42
C PHE A 179 2.25 24.79 9.69
N MET A 180 1.76 25.70 10.55
CA MET A 180 2.55 26.73 11.20
C MET A 180 2.92 26.19 12.58
N PRO A 181 4.16 25.79 12.87
CA PRO A 181 4.62 25.91 14.23
C PRO A 181 4.49 27.40 14.58
N ASP A 182 3.94 27.69 15.74
CA ASP A 182 3.82 29.04 16.27
C ASP A 182 5.23 29.65 16.42
N VAL A 183 5.73 30.20 15.33
CA VAL A 183 6.99 30.97 15.28
C VAL A 183 6.57 32.38 14.93
N SER A 184 6.30 33.15 15.96
CA SER A 184 6.11 34.61 15.85
C SER A 184 7.26 35.20 15.00
N GLY A 185 6.94 35.61 13.77
CA GLY A 185 7.89 36.27 12.87
C GLY A 185 8.03 35.69 11.45
N VAL A 186 7.34 34.61 11.09
CA VAL A 186 7.35 34.08 9.71
C VAL A 186 6.19 34.68 8.93
N ASN A 187 6.50 35.22 7.74
CA ASN A 187 5.49 35.74 6.81
C ASN A 187 4.45 34.63 6.48
N PRO A 188 3.16 34.84 6.77
CA PRO A 188 2.11 33.85 6.50
C PRO A 188 1.94 33.52 5.00
N ASP A 189 2.49 34.31 4.09
CA ASP A 189 2.44 34.08 2.63
C ASP A 189 3.44 33.01 2.12
N LEU A 190 4.31 32.48 2.99
CA LEU A 190 5.23 31.39 2.66
C LEU A 190 4.76 30.06 3.30
N GLN A 191 3.66 29.54 2.81
CA GLN A 191 3.21 28.20 3.20
C GLN A 191 4.24 27.15 2.77
N LYS A 192 4.83 26.45 3.74
CA LYS A 192 5.77 25.36 3.45
C LYS A 192 5.05 24.24 2.70
N PRO A 193 5.68 23.63 1.69
CA PRO A 193 5.12 22.41 1.09
C PRO A 193 5.02 21.31 2.14
N TYR A 194 4.05 20.43 1.99
CA TYR A 194 3.91 19.30 2.90
C TYR A 194 4.06 17.95 2.21
N PHE A 195 4.50 16.99 3.01
CA PHE A 195 4.41 15.56 2.72
C PHE A 195 3.51 14.91 3.75
N CYS A 196 2.38 14.38 3.31
CA CYS A 196 1.39 13.73 4.17
C CYS A 196 1.17 12.28 3.74
N VAL A 197 1.25 11.35 4.70
CA VAL A 197 0.90 9.93 4.51
C VAL A 197 -0.37 9.63 5.28
N VAL A 198 -1.42 9.18 4.59
CA VAL A 198 -2.65 8.67 5.19
C VAL A 198 -2.68 7.16 5.01
N SER A 199 -2.40 6.45 6.10
CA SER A 199 -2.21 5.00 6.13
C SER A 199 -3.44 4.30 6.68
N LEU A 200 -4.32 3.87 5.76
CA LEU A 200 -5.60 3.24 6.07
C LEU A 200 -5.43 1.73 6.30
N GLU A 201 -6.12 1.20 7.30
CA GLU A 201 -6.12 -0.24 7.54
C GLU A 201 -7.05 -0.99 6.58
N ALA A 202 -8.20 -0.42 6.25
CA ALA A 202 -9.13 -1.02 5.29
C ALA A 202 -8.51 -1.14 3.87
N PRO A 203 -8.93 -2.17 3.11
CA PRO A 203 -9.91 -3.20 3.37
C PRO A 203 -9.39 -4.46 4.07
N HIS A 204 -8.43 -4.35 5.00
CA HIS A 204 -7.92 -5.47 5.81
C HIS A 204 -9.05 -6.13 6.62
N PRO A 205 -9.03 -7.47 6.87
CA PRO A 205 -9.99 -8.09 7.78
C PRO A 205 -9.95 -7.45 9.18
N PRO A 206 -11.06 -7.55 9.95
CA PRO A 206 -12.17 -8.51 9.82
C PRO A 206 -13.23 -8.07 8.81
N TYR A 207 -13.50 -8.91 7.80
CA TYR A 207 -14.42 -8.57 6.70
C TYR A 207 -15.89 -8.50 7.13
N HIS A 208 -16.27 -9.11 8.26
CA HIS A 208 -17.61 -9.03 8.84
C HIS A 208 -17.82 -7.74 9.65
N ALA A 209 -16.79 -6.92 9.85
CA ALA A 209 -16.95 -5.63 10.53
C ALA A 209 -17.88 -4.70 9.73
N PRO A 210 -18.71 -3.89 10.39
CA PRO A 210 -19.59 -2.97 9.68
C PRO A 210 -18.84 -1.98 8.82
N ALA A 211 -19.21 -1.88 7.54
CA ALA A 211 -18.77 -0.82 6.63
C ALA A 211 -19.93 0.17 6.43
N PRO A 212 -19.76 1.46 6.74
CA PRO A 212 -20.88 2.40 6.75
C PRO A 212 -21.25 2.86 5.34
N HIS A 213 -22.56 3.10 5.12
CA HIS A 213 -23.11 3.72 3.92
C HIS A 213 -22.66 3.07 2.59
N VAL A 214 -22.60 1.77 2.56
CA VAL A 214 -22.30 0.97 1.38
C VAL A 214 -23.55 0.25 0.89
N ARG A 215 -23.52 -0.13 -0.39
CA ARG A 215 -24.55 -1.07 -0.90
C ARG A 215 -24.47 -2.39 -0.16
N GLU A 216 -25.55 -3.11 -0.11
CA GLU A 216 -25.53 -4.51 0.31
C GLU A 216 -24.77 -5.33 -0.73
N VAL A 217 -23.73 -6.04 -0.31
CA VAL A 217 -22.93 -6.94 -1.15
C VAL A 217 -23.21 -8.37 -0.68
N LYS A 218 -23.93 -9.13 -1.50
CA LYS A 218 -24.29 -10.50 -1.16
C LYS A 218 -23.23 -11.49 -1.64
N PRO A 219 -22.85 -12.50 -0.83
CA PRO A 219 -21.86 -13.49 -1.21
C PRO A 219 -22.16 -14.20 -2.54
N GLU A 220 -23.44 -14.53 -2.79
CA GLU A 220 -23.88 -15.20 -4.02
C GLU A 220 -23.74 -14.34 -5.29
N GLU A 221 -23.73 -13.01 -5.17
CA GLU A 221 -23.57 -12.07 -6.29
C GLU A 221 -22.10 -11.84 -6.66
N ILE A 222 -21.16 -12.25 -5.81
CA ILE A 222 -19.72 -12.08 -6.06
C ILE A 222 -19.28 -12.85 -7.30
N LYS A 223 -18.67 -12.14 -8.24
CA LYS A 223 -18.01 -12.73 -9.42
C LYS A 223 -16.61 -13.18 -9.03
N LEU A 224 -16.42 -14.47 -8.83
CA LEU A 224 -15.12 -15.03 -8.50
C LEU A 224 -14.18 -15.00 -9.70
N ARG A 225 -12.88 -14.87 -9.45
CA ARG A 225 -11.83 -15.01 -10.46
C ARG A 225 -11.72 -16.50 -10.86
N ALA A 226 -11.31 -16.76 -12.08
CA ALA A 226 -11.24 -18.13 -12.61
C ALA A 226 -10.20 -19.05 -11.93
N ASN A 227 -9.29 -18.48 -11.12
CA ASN A 227 -8.33 -19.24 -10.33
C ASN A 227 -8.82 -19.58 -8.91
N VAL A 228 -10.10 -19.29 -8.59
CA VAL A 228 -10.73 -19.73 -7.34
C VAL A 228 -11.39 -21.10 -7.57
N PRO A 229 -11.04 -22.15 -6.80
CA PRO A 229 -11.70 -23.45 -6.88
C PRO A 229 -13.18 -23.35 -6.54
N LEU A 230 -14.04 -23.93 -7.39
CA LEU A 230 -15.50 -23.93 -7.24
C LEU A 230 -16.03 -25.23 -6.62
N GLY A 231 -17.24 -25.16 -6.09
CA GLY A 231 -18.00 -26.30 -5.58
C GLY A 231 -17.60 -26.81 -4.21
N GLY A 232 -16.88 -25.99 -3.40
CA GLY A 232 -16.43 -26.45 -2.08
C GLY A 232 -16.24 -25.34 -1.04
N PRO A 233 -15.61 -25.66 0.11
CA PRO A 233 -15.42 -24.72 1.22
C PRO A 233 -14.63 -23.47 0.84
N VAL A 234 -13.70 -23.58 -0.10
CA VAL A 234 -12.90 -22.44 -0.60
C VAL A 234 -13.79 -21.43 -1.31
N GLU A 235 -14.71 -21.87 -2.17
CA GLU A 235 -15.66 -20.99 -2.84
C GLU A 235 -16.54 -20.26 -1.82
N GLN A 236 -17.12 -20.99 -0.88
CA GLN A 236 -17.99 -20.42 0.14
C GLN A 236 -17.24 -19.33 0.94
N GLN A 237 -16.09 -19.68 1.49
CA GLN A 237 -15.26 -18.72 2.25
C GLN A 237 -14.85 -17.51 1.39
N ALA A 238 -14.45 -17.74 0.14
CA ALA A 238 -14.05 -16.65 -0.76
C ALA A 238 -15.21 -15.67 -1.02
N ARG A 239 -16.43 -16.17 -1.24
CA ARG A 239 -17.60 -15.32 -1.46
C ARG A 239 -17.96 -14.52 -0.21
N GLU A 240 -18.00 -15.16 0.96
CA GLU A 240 -18.29 -14.52 2.24
C GLU A 240 -17.26 -13.40 2.55
N GLU A 241 -15.97 -13.69 2.42
CA GLU A 241 -14.93 -12.72 2.68
C GLU A 241 -14.89 -11.58 1.65
N LEU A 242 -15.09 -11.88 0.36
CA LEU A 242 -15.14 -10.89 -0.70
C LEU A 242 -16.32 -9.93 -0.58
N ALA A 243 -17.47 -10.39 -0.11
CA ALA A 243 -18.61 -9.52 0.15
C ALA A 243 -18.25 -8.41 1.14
N GLY A 244 -17.67 -8.76 2.29
CA GLY A 244 -17.18 -7.75 3.24
C GLY A 244 -16.00 -6.93 2.74
N TYR A 245 -15.08 -7.55 2.01
CA TYR A 245 -13.93 -6.88 1.40
C TYR A 245 -14.36 -5.75 0.44
N TYR A 246 -15.32 -6.02 -0.48
CA TYR A 246 -15.83 -5.00 -1.39
C TYR A 246 -16.68 -3.94 -0.68
N ALA A 247 -17.39 -4.29 0.40
CA ALA A 247 -18.05 -3.29 1.24
C ALA A 247 -17.04 -2.33 1.89
N HIS A 248 -15.92 -2.85 2.41
CA HIS A 248 -14.85 -2.02 2.95
C HIS A 248 -14.11 -1.21 1.88
N ILE A 249 -13.96 -1.73 0.65
CA ILE A 249 -13.44 -0.99 -0.50
C ILE A 249 -14.33 0.22 -0.79
N GLU A 250 -15.65 0.03 -0.92
CA GLU A 250 -16.60 1.11 -1.20
C GLU A 250 -16.61 2.17 -0.10
N ALA A 251 -16.60 1.77 1.18
CA ALA A 251 -16.55 2.69 2.30
C ALA A 251 -15.23 3.51 2.32
N THR A 252 -14.13 2.85 2.00
CA THR A 252 -12.80 3.49 1.97
C THR A 252 -12.65 4.42 0.77
N ASP A 253 -13.14 4.03 -0.41
CA ASP A 253 -13.18 4.87 -1.60
C ASP A 253 -13.92 6.19 -1.31
N ARG A 254 -15.08 6.11 -0.65
CA ARG A 254 -15.82 7.30 -0.21
C ARG A 254 -15.04 8.16 0.77
N ALA A 255 -14.34 7.56 1.74
CA ALA A 255 -13.49 8.30 2.66
C ALA A 255 -12.35 9.02 1.93
N ILE A 256 -11.71 8.34 0.96
CA ILE A 256 -10.70 8.94 0.08
C ILE A 256 -11.28 10.12 -0.70
N GLY A 257 -12.50 9.99 -1.24
CA GLY A 257 -13.19 11.09 -1.92
C GLY A 257 -13.35 12.34 -1.04
N LYS A 258 -13.70 12.17 0.25
CA LYS A 258 -13.77 13.28 1.20
C LYS A 258 -12.41 13.96 1.39
N LEU A 259 -11.32 13.17 1.50
CA LEU A 259 -9.97 13.73 1.61
C LEU A 259 -9.59 14.55 0.38
N LEU A 260 -9.81 13.97 -0.82
CA LEU A 260 -9.47 14.64 -2.07
C LEU A 260 -10.25 15.94 -2.31
N ALA A 261 -11.48 16.03 -1.81
CA ALA A 261 -12.30 17.24 -1.89
C ALA A 261 -11.78 18.39 -1.00
N GLU A 262 -10.96 18.09 0.01
CA GLU A 262 -10.45 19.06 0.99
C GLU A 262 -8.99 19.48 0.74
N VAL A 263 -8.31 18.81 -0.19
CA VAL A 263 -6.89 19.06 -0.51
C VAL A 263 -6.78 19.90 -1.77
N ASP A 264 -5.86 20.86 -1.79
CA ASP A 264 -5.53 21.61 -2.99
C ASP A 264 -4.84 20.71 -4.03
N LEU A 265 -5.64 20.12 -4.90
CA LEU A 265 -5.15 19.24 -5.97
C LEU A 265 -4.37 20.00 -7.06
N THR A 266 -4.50 21.33 -7.14
CA THR A 266 -3.78 22.13 -8.16
C THR A 266 -2.28 22.18 -7.89
N ASN A 267 -1.87 22.06 -6.62
CA ASN A 267 -0.47 22.06 -6.19
C ASN A 267 -0.08 20.80 -5.40
N THR A 268 -0.73 19.66 -5.64
CA THR A 268 -0.45 18.43 -4.87
C THR A 268 -0.27 17.23 -5.76
N PHE A 269 0.88 16.53 -5.62
CA PHE A 269 1.03 15.15 -6.08
C PHE A 269 0.18 14.24 -5.20
N VAL A 270 -0.68 13.43 -5.80
CA VAL A 270 -1.46 12.43 -5.08
C VAL A 270 -1.03 11.03 -5.51
N VAL A 271 -0.63 10.22 -4.55
CA VAL A 271 -0.33 8.80 -4.73
C VAL A 271 -1.38 7.98 -4.01
N PHE A 272 -2.04 7.07 -4.72
CA PHE A 272 -2.87 6.02 -4.13
C PHE A 272 -2.24 4.67 -4.35
N THR A 273 -2.05 3.89 -3.27
CA THR A 273 -1.50 2.52 -3.33
C THR A 273 -1.94 1.67 -2.15
N SER A 274 -1.52 0.41 -2.14
CA SER A 274 -1.68 -0.52 -1.01
C SER A 274 -0.36 -1.20 -0.67
N VAL A 275 -0.15 -1.56 0.60
CA VAL A 275 1.09 -2.23 1.02
C VAL A 275 1.22 -3.65 0.47
N HIS A 276 0.11 -4.35 0.23
CA HIS A 276 0.02 -5.65 -0.44
C HIS A 276 -1.44 -5.95 -0.78
N GLY A 277 -1.70 -7.04 -1.51
CA GLY A 277 -3.04 -7.55 -1.77
C GLY A 277 -3.49 -8.66 -0.81
N ASP A 278 -4.45 -9.49 -1.24
CA ASP A 278 -4.99 -10.68 -0.55
C ASP A 278 -5.42 -11.73 -1.58
N MET A 279 -5.22 -13.00 -1.29
CA MET A 279 -5.53 -14.12 -2.18
C MET A 279 -7.02 -14.33 -2.38
N HIS A 280 -7.84 -14.20 -1.34
CA HIS A 280 -9.32 -14.38 -1.39
C HIS A 280 -9.77 -15.62 -2.17
N GLY A 281 -9.18 -16.76 -1.88
CA GLY A 281 -9.51 -18.04 -2.50
C GLY A 281 -8.77 -18.31 -3.82
N GLY A 282 -8.03 -17.33 -4.39
CA GLY A 282 -7.18 -17.59 -5.56
C GLY A 282 -6.23 -18.74 -5.29
N HIS A 283 -6.14 -19.73 -6.20
CA HIS A 283 -5.38 -20.97 -6.03
C HIS A 283 -5.75 -21.80 -4.77
N GLY A 284 -6.94 -21.61 -4.21
CA GLY A 284 -7.36 -22.22 -2.94
C GLY A 284 -6.76 -21.54 -1.70
N LEU A 285 -6.06 -20.40 -1.86
CA LEU A 285 -5.30 -19.71 -0.83
C LEU A 285 -6.01 -18.45 -0.32
N PHE A 286 -5.70 -18.09 0.92
CA PHE A 286 -6.22 -16.89 1.57
C PHE A 286 -5.08 -16.05 2.14
N ARG A 287 -5.38 -14.78 2.45
CA ARG A 287 -4.45 -13.81 3.04
C ARG A 287 -3.30 -13.45 2.09
N LYS A 288 -2.14 -13.21 2.62
CA LYS A 288 -0.97 -12.59 1.98
C LYS A 288 0.31 -13.40 2.24
N ALA A 289 1.45 -12.82 1.95
CA ALA A 289 2.76 -13.47 1.97
C ALA A 289 2.97 -14.50 0.84
N TRP A 290 1.98 -14.75 0.01
CA TRP A 290 2.07 -15.63 -1.16
C TRP A 290 2.67 -14.87 -2.35
N PRO A 291 3.40 -15.53 -3.25
CA PRO A 291 4.03 -14.88 -4.41
C PRO A 291 3.11 -14.62 -5.61
N TYR A 292 1.83 -14.90 -5.50
CA TYR A 292 0.83 -14.72 -6.58
C TYR A 292 0.39 -13.26 -6.77
N GLU A 293 -0.10 -12.94 -7.98
CA GLU A 293 -0.52 -11.59 -8.36
C GLU A 293 -1.56 -10.98 -7.40
N GLU A 294 -2.45 -11.78 -6.83
CA GLU A 294 -3.43 -11.33 -5.84
C GLU A 294 -2.78 -10.75 -4.57
N SER A 295 -1.60 -11.24 -4.21
CA SER A 295 -0.86 -10.83 -3.01
C SER A 295 0.17 -9.76 -3.30
N VAL A 296 0.90 -9.85 -4.43
CA VAL A 296 2.04 -8.98 -4.73
C VAL A 296 1.68 -7.76 -5.58
N ARG A 297 0.68 -7.85 -6.46
CA ARG A 297 0.27 -6.73 -7.30
C ARG A 297 -0.62 -5.76 -6.52
N VAL A 298 -0.26 -4.49 -6.53
CA VAL A 298 -0.96 -3.42 -5.80
C VAL A 298 -1.48 -2.35 -6.75
N PRO A 299 -2.56 -1.63 -6.40
CA PRO A 299 -2.94 -0.45 -7.15
C PRO A 299 -1.85 0.62 -7.01
N LEU A 300 -1.58 1.37 -8.07
CA LEU A 300 -0.73 2.55 -8.00
C LEU A 300 -1.23 3.61 -8.98
N LEU A 301 -1.84 4.65 -8.44
CA LEU A 301 -2.18 5.87 -9.15
C LEU A 301 -1.26 6.99 -8.72
N VAL A 302 -0.76 7.75 -9.69
CA VAL A 302 -0.01 8.98 -9.43
C VAL A 302 -0.66 10.11 -10.23
N ARG A 303 -1.22 11.09 -9.52
CA ARG A 303 -1.76 12.32 -10.08
C ARG A 303 -0.77 13.45 -9.85
N TRP A 304 -0.49 14.22 -10.91
CA TRP A 304 0.37 15.41 -10.86
C TRP A 304 -0.43 16.67 -10.52
N PRO A 305 0.23 17.69 -9.93
CA PRO A 305 -0.32 19.04 -9.84
C PRO A 305 -0.76 19.57 -11.21
N HIS A 306 -1.80 20.42 -11.26
CA HIS A 306 -2.22 21.03 -12.51
C HIS A 306 -1.14 21.98 -13.04
N GLY A 307 -0.76 21.80 -14.32
CA GLY A 307 0.21 22.66 -15.02
C GLY A 307 1.67 22.25 -14.93
N GLU A 308 2.03 21.30 -14.08
CA GLU A 308 3.39 20.78 -13.95
C GLU A 308 3.55 19.39 -14.58
N THR A 309 3.36 19.28 -15.88
CA THR A 309 3.87 18.12 -16.60
C THR A 309 5.26 18.47 -17.16
N PRO A 310 6.35 17.85 -16.67
CA PRO A 310 7.70 18.12 -17.16
C PRO A 310 7.94 17.80 -18.62
N ASN A 311 6.98 17.25 -19.32
CA ASN A 311 7.00 17.12 -20.79
C ASN A 311 5.57 16.93 -21.30
N SER A 312 5.03 17.94 -21.98
CA SER A 312 3.69 17.94 -22.59
C SER A 312 3.43 16.79 -23.60
N LYS A 313 4.43 15.95 -23.88
CA LYS A 313 4.34 14.79 -24.76
C LYS A 313 4.19 13.43 -24.06
N ARG A 314 4.34 13.33 -22.71
CA ARG A 314 4.42 12.03 -22.00
C ARG A 314 3.33 11.73 -20.98
N GLN A 315 2.55 12.72 -20.55
CA GLN A 315 1.56 12.49 -19.49
C GLN A 315 0.19 12.98 -19.91
N MET A 316 -0.52 12.12 -20.62
CA MET A 316 -1.95 12.30 -20.83
C MET A 316 -2.70 11.84 -19.57
N PRO A 317 -3.69 12.62 -19.06
CA PRO A 317 -4.67 12.10 -18.12
C PRO A 317 -5.24 10.77 -18.61
N ASN A 318 -5.57 9.85 -17.70
CA ASN A 318 -6.09 8.53 -18.04
C ASN A 318 -5.08 7.58 -18.75
N LYS A 319 -3.78 7.71 -18.44
CA LYS A 319 -2.76 6.83 -19.02
C LYS A 319 -2.55 5.57 -18.18
N VAL A 320 -2.71 4.41 -18.80
CA VAL A 320 -2.24 3.14 -18.24
C VAL A 320 -0.78 2.95 -18.63
N SER A 321 0.12 2.98 -17.63
CA SER A 321 1.55 2.69 -17.80
C SER A 321 1.82 1.21 -17.56
N GLN A 322 2.61 0.60 -18.43
CA GLN A 322 3.13 -0.76 -18.28
C GLN A 322 4.52 -0.79 -17.63
N GLU A 323 5.01 0.34 -17.14
CA GLU A 323 6.27 0.41 -16.41
C GLU A 323 6.21 -0.42 -15.13
N MET A 324 7.29 -1.15 -14.85
CA MET A 324 7.44 -1.95 -13.63
C MET A 324 7.83 -1.03 -12.46
N VAL A 325 6.90 -0.79 -11.54
CA VAL A 325 7.15 0.01 -10.35
C VAL A 325 7.04 -0.88 -9.11
N SER A 326 8.02 -0.77 -8.22
CA SER A 326 7.98 -1.39 -6.89
C SER A 326 7.74 -0.32 -5.83
N LEU A 327 7.07 -0.67 -4.73
CA LEU A 327 6.83 0.28 -3.64
C LEU A 327 8.11 0.91 -3.07
N VAL A 328 9.27 0.27 -3.22
CA VAL A 328 10.58 0.87 -2.84
C VAL A 328 10.95 2.09 -3.68
N ASP A 329 10.31 2.29 -4.82
CA ASP A 329 10.57 3.43 -5.70
C ASP A 329 9.89 4.71 -5.23
N LEU A 330 8.79 4.61 -4.48
CA LEU A 330 7.98 5.75 -4.06
C LEU A 330 8.75 6.81 -3.25
N PRO A 331 9.65 6.47 -2.30
CA PRO A 331 10.51 7.46 -1.66
C PRO A 331 11.39 8.24 -2.63
N HIS A 332 11.95 7.55 -3.63
CA HIS A 332 12.81 8.17 -4.65
C HIS A 332 11.99 9.06 -5.59
N MET A 333 10.75 8.66 -5.93
CA MET A 333 9.80 9.49 -6.69
C MET A 333 9.50 10.78 -5.93
N ALA A 334 9.13 10.68 -4.64
CA ALA A 334 8.78 11.83 -3.81
C ALA A 334 9.96 12.82 -3.69
N VAL A 335 11.17 12.31 -3.49
CA VAL A 335 12.39 13.15 -3.43
C VAL A 335 12.66 13.83 -4.78
N ALA A 336 12.50 13.12 -5.89
CA ALA A 336 12.67 13.71 -7.22
C ALA A 336 11.66 14.84 -7.47
N TRP A 337 10.38 14.64 -7.12
CA TRP A 337 9.35 15.68 -7.23
C TRP A 337 9.64 16.90 -6.35
N ALA A 338 10.09 16.69 -5.12
CA ALA A 338 10.48 17.78 -4.23
C ALA A 338 11.65 18.62 -4.78
N GLU A 339 12.49 18.03 -5.61
CA GLU A 339 13.61 18.68 -6.30
C GLU A 339 13.24 19.21 -7.70
N GLY A 340 11.96 19.16 -8.08
CA GLY A 340 11.50 19.57 -9.42
C GLY A 340 12.07 18.71 -10.55
N ARG A 341 12.42 17.47 -10.26
CA ARG A 341 12.98 16.51 -11.22
C ARG A 341 11.95 15.45 -11.62
N GLU A 342 12.01 15.02 -12.87
CA GLU A 342 11.31 13.81 -13.30
C GLU A 342 11.94 12.58 -12.66
N TRP A 343 11.07 11.65 -12.26
CA TRP A 343 11.50 10.31 -11.91
C TRP A 343 11.15 9.35 -13.05
N HIS A 344 12.08 8.52 -13.41
CA HIS A 344 11.90 7.50 -14.44
C HIS A 344 12.24 6.13 -13.86
N CYS A 345 11.30 5.21 -13.96
CA CYS A 345 11.61 3.81 -13.69
C CYS A 345 12.56 3.28 -14.77
N ARG A 346 13.68 2.72 -14.34
CA ARG A 346 14.70 2.15 -15.23
C ARG A 346 14.81 0.64 -15.11
N ARG A 347 13.83 0.02 -14.44
CA ARG A 347 13.86 -1.42 -14.21
C ARG A 347 12.88 -2.14 -15.12
N ASP A 348 13.31 -3.29 -15.65
CA ASP A 348 12.46 -4.20 -16.41
C ASP A 348 11.81 -5.26 -15.51
N SER A 349 12.28 -5.39 -14.27
CA SER A 349 11.78 -6.34 -13.28
C SER A 349 11.86 -5.78 -11.85
N ALA A 350 11.03 -6.29 -10.96
CA ALA A 350 11.04 -5.99 -9.52
C ALA A 350 11.37 -7.25 -8.72
N LEU A 351 12.27 -7.12 -7.76
CA LEU A 351 12.56 -8.18 -6.80
C LEU A 351 11.37 -8.35 -5.84
N LEU A 352 11.03 -9.60 -5.57
CA LEU A 352 9.98 -10.01 -4.65
C LEU A 352 10.56 -10.97 -3.62
N SER A 353 10.21 -10.84 -2.35
CA SER A 353 10.60 -11.84 -1.36
C SER A 353 9.74 -11.84 -0.09
N MET A 354 9.69 -13.00 0.53
CA MET A 354 9.34 -13.17 1.94
C MET A 354 10.55 -13.83 2.62
N PRO A 355 11.43 -13.04 3.25
CA PRO A 355 12.70 -13.56 3.78
C PRO A 355 12.52 -14.49 4.98
N THR A 356 11.35 -14.47 5.62
CA THR A 356 10.98 -15.34 6.74
C THR A 356 9.63 -16.00 6.48
N ALA A 357 9.52 -17.26 6.87
CA ALA A 357 8.24 -17.98 6.89
C ALA A 357 7.24 -17.30 7.84
N MET A 358 5.95 -17.35 7.50
CA MET A 358 4.89 -16.81 8.34
C MET A 358 4.23 -17.91 9.17
N GLU A 359 4.39 -17.83 10.49
CA GLU A 359 3.72 -18.72 11.45
C GLU A 359 2.29 -18.24 11.80
N ILE A 360 1.67 -17.50 10.88
CA ILE A 360 0.31 -16.95 11.04
C ILE A 360 -0.63 -17.74 10.14
N PRO A 361 -1.77 -18.21 10.63
CA PRO A 361 -2.71 -19.02 9.86
C PRO A 361 -3.07 -18.39 8.51
N LEU A 362 -3.24 -19.23 7.48
CA LEU A 362 -3.60 -18.87 6.11
C LEU A 362 -2.56 -18.03 5.35
N GLN A 363 -1.42 -17.75 5.94
CA GLN A 363 -0.30 -17.07 5.26
C GLN A 363 0.71 -18.07 4.72
N CYS A 364 1.60 -17.63 3.83
CA CYS A 364 2.62 -18.51 3.26
C CYS A 364 3.58 -19.01 4.35
N PRO A 365 3.68 -20.33 4.57
CA PRO A 365 4.46 -20.91 5.66
C PRO A 365 5.94 -21.11 5.31
N VAL A 366 6.37 -20.68 4.11
CA VAL A 366 7.76 -20.83 3.65
C VAL A 366 8.36 -19.49 3.25
N ALA A 367 9.67 -19.36 3.45
CA ALA A 367 10.43 -18.25 2.90
C ALA A 367 10.69 -18.47 1.40
N TRP A 368 10.65 -17.38 0.65
CA TRP A 368 10.86 -17.43 -0.79
C TRP A 368 11.43 -16.09 -1.29
N HIS A 369 12.04 -16.13 -2.47
CA HIS A 369 12.50 -14.94 -3.19
C HIS A 369 12.34 -15.14 -4.69
N GLY A 370 12.36 -14.05 -5.42
CA GLY A 370 12.22 -14.10 -6.86
C GLY A 370 12.12 -12.73 -7.50
N PHE A 371 11.69 -12.70 -8.73
CA PHE A 371 11.40 -11.46 -9.43
C PHE A 371 10.12 -11.57 -10.25
N ARG A 372 9.61 -10.40 -10.60
CA ARG A 372 8.49 -10.23 -11.51
C ARG A 372 8.86 -9.17 -12.55
N SER A 373 8.75 -9.50 -13.83
CA SER A 373 8.78 -8.58 -14.95
C SER A 373 7.38 -8.39 -15.54
N ALA A 374 7.22 -7.60 -16.59
CA ALA A 374 5.94 -7.50 -17.29
C ALA A 374 5.46 -8.84 -17.86
N GLN A 375 6.38 -9.70 -18.25
CA GLN A 375 6.10 -10.98 -18.93
C GLN A 375 6.29 -12.23 -18.06
N HIS A 376 7.23 -12.19 -17.11
CA HIS A 376 7.63 -13.38 -16.37
C HIS A 376 7.63 -13.16 -14.87
N LYS A 377 7.28 -14.21 -14.14
CA LYS A 377 7.48 -14.30 -12.70
C LYS A 377 8.21 -15.61 -12.38
N LEU A 378 9.37 -15.50 -11.76
CA LEU A 378 10.14 -16.64 -11.25
C LEU A 378 10.31 -16.52 -9.74
N ILE A 379 9.89 -17.54 -9.02
CA ILE A 379 10.01 -17.64 -7.55
C ILE A 379 10.84 -18.87 -7.22
N LEU A 380 11.78 -18.67 -6.33
CA LEU A 380 12.66 -19.71 -5.80
C LEU A 380 12.34 -19.99 -4.33
N ASN A 381 12.50 -21.24 -3.94
CA ASN A 381 12.59 -21.61 -2.53
C ASN A 381 13.82 -20.98 -1.88
N ALA A 382 13.91 -21.03 -0.56
CA ALA A 382 15.03 -20.49 0.21
C ALA A 382 16.39 -21.15 -0.18
N ASP A 383 16.38 -22.40 -0.67
CA ASP A 383 17.55 -23.13 -1.15
C ASP A 383 17.94 -22.78 -2.62
N GLY A 384 17.20 -21.88 -3.26
CA GLY A 384 17.44 -21.45 -4.63
C GLY A 384 16.86 -22.39 -5.71
N THR A 385 16.11 -23.43 -5.34
CA THR A 385 15.39 -24.28 -6.31
C THR A 385 14.17 -23.55 -6.86
N PRO A 386 13.80 -23.70 -8.15
CA PRO A 386 12.58 -23.13 -8.70
C PRO A 386 11.35 -23.67 -7.99
N TRP A 387 10.47 -22.76 -7.53
CA TRP A 387 9.17 -23.10 -6.94
C TRP A 387 8.03 -22.80 -7.90
N LEU A 388 7.99 -21.55 -8.41
CA LEU A 388 6.96 -21.12 -9.36
C LEU A 388 7.60 -20.41 -10.55
N TYR A 389 7.10 -20.72 -11.75
CA TYR A 389 7.44 -19.99 -12.96
C TYR A 389 6.20 -19.80 -13.83
N PHE A 390 5.91 -18.53 -14.17
CA PHE A 390 4.76 -18.17 -15.00
C PHE A 390 5.16 -17.23 -16.14
N ASN A 391 4.51 -17.40 -17.28
CA ASN A 391 4.45 -16.40 -18.32
C ASN A 391 3.17 -15.57 -18.14
N LEU A 392 3.27 -14.40 -17.55
CA LEU A 392 2.14 -13.56 -17.15
C LEU A 392 1.37 -12.96 -18.32
N GLU A 393 1.98 -12.88 -19.51
CA GLU A 393 1.31 -12.42 -20.72
C GLU A 393 0.31 -13.47 -21.25
N LYS A 394 0.68 -14.75 -21.16
CA LYS A 394 -0.14 -15.87 -21.62
C LYS A 394 -1.04 -16.46 -20.55
N ASP A 395 -0.61 -16.34 -19.31
CA ASP A 395 -1.28 -16.88 -18.11
C ASP A 395 -1.31 -15.82 -16.98
N PRO A 396 -2.10 -14.75 -17.12
CA PRO A 396 -2.17 -13.68 -16.14
C PRO A 396 -2.85 -14.10 -14.81
N LEU A 397 -3.44 -15.28 -14.77
CA LEU A 397 -4.06 -15.87 -13.58
C LEU A 397 -3.16 -16.93 -12.92
N GLU A 398 -1.95 -17.17 -13.48
CA GLU A 398 -0.96 -18.08 -12.90
C GLU A 398 -1.46 -19.52 -12.69
N LEU A 399 -2.29 -20.00 -13.63
CA LEU A 399 -2.96 -21.32 -13.54
C LEU A 399 -2.01 -22.47 -13.82
N LYS A 400 -0.95 -22.25 -14.63
CA LYS A 400 -0.02 -23.29 -15.03
C LYS A 400 1.39 -22.98 -14.57
N ASN A 401 1.80 -23.59 -13.47
CA ASN A 401 3.19 -23.51 -13.02
C ASN A 401 4.12 -24.27 -13.98
N LEU A 402 5.12 -23.57 -14.52
CA LEU A 402 6.10 -24.08 -15.49
C LEU A 402 7.48 -24.34 -14.85
N ALA A 403 7.61 -24.28 -13.53
CA ALA A 403 8.89 -24.40 -12.84
C ALA A 403 9.56 -25.77 -13.03
N GLU A 404 8.76 -26.82 -13.22
CA GLU A 404 9.23 -28.20 -13.43
C GLU A 404 9.20 -28.64 -14.91
N ASP A 405 8.83 -27.75 -15.85
CA ASP A 405 8.82 -28.07 -17.28
C ASP A 405 10.26 -28.14 -17.82
N PRO A 406 10.75 -29.33 -18.27
CA PRO A 406 12.12 -29.47 -18.78
C PRO A 406 12.40 -28.56 -19.98
N ALA A 407 11.39 -28.24 -20.80
CA ALA A 407 11.54 -27.33 -21.92
C ALA A 407 11.82 -25.87 -21.49
N ARG A 408 11.61 -25.52 -20.23
CA ARG A 408 11.84 -24.19 -19.63
C ARG A 408 13.14 -24.11 -18.83
N ALA A 409 13.85 -25.21 -18.61
CA ALA A 409 15.04 -25.23 -17.74
C ALA A 409 16.11 -24.21 -18.18
N GLY A 410 16.34 -24.04 -19.45
CA GLY A 410 17.30 -23.06 -19.99
C GLY A 410 16.84 -21.63 -19.78
N GLU A 411 15.54 -21.33 -19.99
CA GLU A 411 14.94 -20.02 -19.76
C GLU A 411 14.99 -19.65 -18.26
N ILE A 412 14.64 -20.58 -17.39
CA ILE A 412 14.71 -20.41 -15.93
C ILE A 412 16.15 -20.12 -15.48
N ALA A 413 17.14 -20.81 -16.05
CA ALA A 413 18.54 -20.60 -15.72
C ALA A 413 19.03 -19.20 -16.10
N GLU A 414 18.58 -18.65 -17.25
CA GLU A 414 18.89 -17.27 -17.65
C GLU A 414 18.18 -16.25 -16.73
N LEU A 415 16.91 -16.50 -16.42
CA LEU A 415 16.13 -15.60 -15.55
C LEU A 415 16.69 -15.53 -14.12
N LYS A 416 17.26 -16.62 -13.61
CA LYS A 416 17.97 -16.62 -12.31
C LYS A 416 19.15 -15.64 -12.24
N LYS A 417 19.78 -15.32 -13.38
CA LYS A 417 20.89 -14.35 -13.41
C LYS A 417 20.46 -12.89 -13.19
N LEU A 418 19.14 -12.62 -13.25
CA LEU A 418 18.56 -11.30 -13.02
C LEU A 418 18.28 -11.01 -11.53
N MET A 419 18.49 -11.98 -10.66
CA MET A 419 18.28 -11.93 -9.22
C MET A 419 19.59 -11.70 -8.49
#